data_a0e1c404d06d4911f859caef8b838d1e
#
_entry.id   a0e1c404d06d4911f859caef8b838d1e
#
_cell.length_a   1.000
_cell.length_b   1.000
_cell.length_c   1.000
_cell.angle_alpha   90.00
_cell.angle_beta   90.00
_cell.angle_gamma   90.00
#
_symmetry.space_group_name_H-M   'P 1'
#
loop_
_entity.id
_entity.type
_entity.pdbx_description
1 polymer ?
#
loop_
_entity_poly.entity_id
_entity_poly.type
_entity_poly.pdbx_seq_one_letter_code
_entity_poly.pdbx_strand_id
1 'polypeptide(L)'
;MPEHAIFDPAADANAHRLIARIDALSTHHDVLHAGRRVRWRRFGEDNDQRPPLVLLHGGHGSWMHWLRNIEALCAARAVWLPDMPGFNDSDTPPQAQAGQAPLDPALDALVGSLGSLIDAEAPIDLAGFSFGGLVASKFALRRGHVRRLALLGSAGHGTMRRMSVQMINWREARDRLEEREALLHNLRALMLHDAAAIDALAFAIHDLSCHGTRFRSKEVSMAGGLQAALDAFAGPTLLLWGEHDVTADSRPLVAQLVAGCPQREGVVIDGAGHWVQYEQAVEVNALLLRFFA
;
A
#
# COMPACT_ATOMS: atom_id res chain seq x y z
N MET A 1 8.09 11.73 -21.08
CA MET A 1 8.28 13.17 -20.80
C MET A 1 9.76 13.45 -20.61
N PRO A 2 10.31 14.60 -21.06
CA PRO A 2 11.71 14.93 -20.77
C PRO A 2 11.90 15.04 -19.25
N GLU A 3 13.04 14.58 -18.73
CA GLU A 3 13.37 14.56 -17.29
C GLU A 3 13.18 15.91 -16.59
N HIS A 4 13.43 17.01 -17.30
CA HIS A 4 13.23 18.37 -16.79
C HIS A 4 11.78 18.71 -16.42
N ALA A 5 10.78 18.01 -16.97
CA ALA A 5 9.37 18.30 -16.67
C ALA A 5 8.91 17.79 -15.30
N ILE A 6 9.58 16.76 -14.74
CA ILE A 6 9.25 16.21 -13.42
C ILE A 6 9.73 17.14 -12.30
N PHE A 7 10.82 17.89 -12.57
CA PHE A 7 11.40 18.85 -11.64
C PHE A 7 10.97 20.30 -11.93
N ASP A 8 9.97 20.48 -12.83
CA ASP A 8 9.37 21.79 -13.04
C ASP A 8 8.69 22.29 -11.74
N PRO A 9 9.06 23.47 -11.22
CA PRO A 9 8.50 24.00 -9.98
C PRO A 9 6.97 24.15 -9.99
N ALA A 10 6.38 24.45 -11.16
CA ALA A 10 4.93 24.60 -11.29
C ALA A 10 4.23 23.23 -11.23
N ALA A 11 4.79 22.20 -11.86
CA ALA A 11 4.28 20.83 -11.79
C ALA A 11 4.41 20.26 -10.38
N ASP A 12 5.54 20.49 -9.71
CA ASP A 12 5.79 20.10 -8.31
C ASP A 12 4.78 20.78 -7.37
N ALA A 13 4.57 22.11 -7.51
CA ALA A 13 3.57 22.83 -6.72
C ALA A 13 2.14 22.34 -6.98
N ASN A 14 1.80 21.94 -8.21
CA ASN A 14 0.49 21.33 -8.53
C ASN A 14 0.31 19.99 -7.85
N ALA A 15 1.33 19.14 -7.86
CA ALA A 15 1.32 17.83 -7.19
C ALA A 15 1.06 17.99 -5.68
N HIS A 16 1.78 18.89 -5.03
CA HIS A 16 1.59 19.18 -3.60
C HIS A 16 0.20 19.75 -3.30
N ARG A 17 -0.33 20.64 -4.15
CA ARG A 17 -1.72 21.14 -4.01
C ARG A 17 -2.74 20.02 -4.15
N LEU A 18 -2.55 19.09 -5.06
CA LEU A 18 -3.45 17.95 -5.21
C LEU A 18 -3.41 17.04 -3.98
N ILE A 19 -2.22 16.72 -3.47
CA ILE A 19 -2.07 15.95 -2.23
C ILE A 19 -2.80 16.63 -1.07
N ALA A 20 -2.56 17.94 -0.86
CA ALA A 20 -3.20 18.71 0.19
C ALA A 20 -4.73 18.79 0.01
N ARG A 21 -5.23 18.92 -1.23
CA ARG A 21 -6.67 18.90 -1.53
C ARG A 21 -7.30 17.56 -1.11
N ILE A 22 -6.67 16.44 -1.47
CA ILE A 22 -7.20 15.12 -1.10
C ILE A 22 -7.11 14.92 0.41
N ASP A 23 -6.00 15.28 1.06
CA ASP A 23 -5.86 15.17 2.52
C ASP A 23 -6.95 15.96 3.27
N ALA A 24 -7.30 17.15 2.77
CA ALA A 24 -8.36 18.00 3.32
C ALA A 24 -9.78 17.40 3.22
N LEU A 25 -9.99 16.37 2.41
CA LEU A 25 -11.26 15.63 2.36
C LEU A 25 -11.39 14.61 3.49
N SER A 26 -10.31 14.36 4.24
CA SER A 26 -10.29 13.37 5.29
C SER A 26 -10.54 13.96 6.67
N THR A 27 -11.08 13.12 7.56
CA THR A 27 -10.99 13.35 9.00
C THR A 27 -9.78 12.60 9.53
N HIS A 28 -8.93 13.29 10.30
CA HIS A 28 -7.74 12.71 10.90
C HIS A 28 -8.04 12.18 12.31
N HIS A 29 -7.57 10.97 12.59
CA HIS A 29 -7.68 10.34 13.89
C HIS A 29 -6.28 9.92 14.37
N ASP A 30 -5.84 10.50 15.48
CA ASP A 30 -4.63 10.09 16.18
C ASP A 30 -5.01 9.15 17.32
N VAL A 31 -4.69 7.86 17.15
CA VAL A 31 -4.99 6.84 18.15
C VAL A 31 -3.70 6.40 18.82
N LEU A 32 -3.67 6.45 20.14
CA LEU A 32 -2.56 5.95 20.93
C LEU A 32 -2.75 4.45 21.20
N HIS A 33 -1.78 3.65 20.76
CA HIS A 33 -1.67 2.24 21.13
C HIS A 33 -0.33 2.01 21.82
N ALA A 34 -0.36 1.50 23.05
CA ALA A 34 0.83 1.35 23.89
C ALA A 34 1.72 2.62 23.96
N GLY A 35 1.09 3.79 24.05
CA GLY A 35 1.75 5.10 24.11
C GLY A 35 2.36 5.59 22.79
N ARG A 36 2.08 4.93 21.67
CA ARG A 36 2.55 5.27 20.33
C ARG A 36 1.37 5.67 19.46
N ARG A 37 1.51 6.78 18.74
CA ARG A 37 0.47 7.28 17.84
C ARG A 37 0.44 6.49 16.55
N VAL A 38 -0.79 6.08 16.13
CA VAL A 38 -1.11 5.65 14.77
C VAL A 38 -2.06 6.68 14.18
N ARG A 39 -1.65 7.34 13.09
CA ARG A 39 -2.47 8.29 12.33
C ARG A 39 -3.32 7.54 11.34
N TRP A 40 -4.66 7.75 11.45
CA TRP A 40 -5.65 7.26 10.51
C TRP A 40 -6.32 8.43 9.79
N ARG A 41 -6.59 8.25 8.50
CA ARG A 41 -7.41 9.16 7.69
C ARG A 41 -8.69 8.44 7.31
N ARG A 42 -9.83 9.09 7.56
CA ARG A 42 -11.15 8.60 7.15
C ARG A 42 -11.68 9.50 6.04
N PHE A 43 -12.06 8.89 4.92
CA PHE A 43 -12.71 9.52 3.78
C PHE A 43 -14.09 8.94 3.58
N GLY A 44 -15.04 9.74 3.05
CA GLY A 44 -16.41 9.31 2.79
C GLY A 44 -17.23 9.10 4.06
N GLU A 45 -18.45 8.65 3.87
CA GLU A 45 -19.43 8.45 4.94
C GLU A 45 -19.69 6.96 5.19
N ASP A 46 -20.15 6.62 6.38
CA ASP A 46 -20.58 5.26 6.70
C ASP A 46 -21.78 4.85 5.85
N ASN A 47 -21.86 3.58 5.55
CA ASN A 47 -22.95 3.00 4.76
C ASN A 47 -23.38 1.67 5.39
N ASP A 48 -24.64 1.58 5.79
CA ASP A 48 -25.19 0.39 6.49
C ASP A 48 -25.15 -0.87 5.64
N GLN A 49 -25.08 -0.75 4.31
CA GLN A 49 -25.05 -1.90 3.38
C GLN A 49 -23.63 -2.29 2.96
N ARG A 50 -22.63 -1.44 3.22
CA ARG A 50 -21.24 -1.67 2.81
C ARG A 50 -20.30 -1.42 3.98
N PRO A 51 -19.62 -2.46 4.46
CA PRO A 51 -18.63 -2.30 5.52
C PRO A 51 -17.57 -1.27 5.15
N PRO A 52 -16.95 -0.58 6.12
CA PRO A 52 -15.84 0.30 5.86
C PRO A 52 -14.69 -0.45 5.20
N LEU A 53 -13.98 0.22 4.30
CA LEU A 53 -12.83 -0.31 3.58
C LEU A 53 -11.53 0.23 4.21
N VAL A 54 -10.64 -0.66 4.58
CA VAL A 54 -9.29 -0.30 5.08
C VAL A 54 -8.27 -0.51 3.96
N LEU A 55 -7.41 0.49 3.71
CA LEU A 55 -6.37 0.46 2.68
C LEU A 55 -4.99 0.60 3.31
N LEU A 56 -4.13 -0.43 3.16
CA LEU A 56 -2.77 -0.44 3.69
C LEU A 56 -1.76 -0.16 2.56
N HIS A 57 -0.86 0.80 2.79
CA HIS A 57 0.14 1.24 1.81
C HIS A 57 1.36 0.32 1.74
N GLY A 58 2.19 0.46 0.70
CA GLY A 58 3.43 -0.30 0.51
C GLY A 58 4.59 0.15 1.40
N GLY A 59 5.70 -0.55 1.32
CA GLY A 59 6.97 -0.15 1.94
C GLY A 59 7.49 1.16 1.33
N HIS A 60 8.19 1.97 2.12
CA HIS A 60 8.60 3.34 1.75
C HIS A 60 7.42 4.20 1.28
N GLY A 61 6.21 3.92 1.80
CA GLY A 61 4.96 4.53 1.41
C GLY A 61 4.26 5.25 2.55
N SER A 62 3.10 5.76 2.20
CA SER A 62 2.14 6.41 3.10
C SER A 62 0.73 6.23 2.54
N TRP A 63 -0.28 6.77 3.20
CA TRP A 63 -1.65 6.82 2.69
C TRP A 63 -1.73 7.28 1.22
N MET A 64 -0.78 8.10 0.77
CA MET A 64 -0.71 8.65 -0.60
C MET A 64 -0.50 7.59 -1.69
N HIS A 65 -0.07 6.37 -1.36
CA HIS A 65 -0.03 5.28 -2.34
C HIS A 65 -1.40 4.95 -2.95
N TRP A 66 -2.49 5.36 -2.29
CA TRP A 66 -3.86 5.18 -2.73
C TRP A 66 -4.52 6.46 -3.27
N LEU A 67 -3.74 7.55 -3.48
CA LEU A 67 -4.27 8.87 -3.77
C LEU A 67 -5.19 8.91 -5.00
N ARG A 68 -4.87 8.16 -6.07
CA ARG A 68 -5.70 8.04 -7.28
C ARG A 68 -6.94 7.15 -7.11
N ASN A 69 -7.11 6.51 -5.96
CA ASN A 69 -8.18 5.56 -5.71
C ASN A 69 -9.20 6.08 -4.68
N ILE A 70 -8.79 6.98 -3.81
CA ILE A 70 -9.59 7.45 -2.67
C ILE A 70 -10.95 7.97 -3.09
N GLU A 71 -11.01 8.95 -4.02
CA GLU A 71 -12.28 9.58 -4.42
C GLU A 71 -13.28 8.57 -5.01
N ALA A 72 -12.79 7.60 -5.80
CA ALA A 72 -13.63 6.55 -6.37
C ALA A 72 -14.15 5.58 -5.30
N LEU A 73 -13.28 5.16 -4.37
CA LEU A 73 -13.62 4.15 -3.37
C LEU A 73 -14.48 4.72 -2.24
N CYS A 74 -14.28 6.00 -1.86
CA CYS A 74 -15.04 6.63 -0.78
C CYS A 74 -16.40 7.19 -1.21
N ALA A 75 -16.75 7.15 -2.49
CA ALA A 75 -18.04 7.65 -2.99
C ALA A 75 -19.26 6.90 -2.42
N ALA A 76 -19.09 5.67 -1.93
CA ALA A 76 -20.18 4.83 -1.48
C ALA A 76 -19.99 4.19 -0.09
N ARG A 77 -18.90 4.50 0.61
CA ARG A 77 -18.58 3.95 1.95
C ARG A 77 -17.47 4.75 2.63
N ALA A 78 -17.32 4.59 3.94
CA ALA A 78 -16.13 5.04 4.63
C ALA A 78 -14.88 4.25 4.20
N VAL A 79 -13.80 4.98 3.91
CA VAL A 79 -12.48 4.42 3.56
C VAL A 79 -11.45 4.90 4.56
N TRP A 80 -10.75 3.98 5.20
CA TRP A 80 -9.78 4.23 6.25
C TRP A 80 -8.37 3.91 5.79
N LEU A 81 -7.49 4.89 5.89
CA LEU A 81 -6.09 4.77 5.50
C LEU A 81 -5.19 5.16 6.67
N PRO A 82 -4.43 4.22 7.25
CA PRO A 82 -3.38 4.59 8.19
C PRO A 82 -2.12 5.02 7.43
N ASP A 83 -1.32 5.89 8.04
CA ASP A 83 0.11 5.73 7.90
C ASP A 83 0.51 4.59 8.83
N MET A 84 0.99 3.46 8.27
CA MET A 84 1.31 2.29 9.09
C MET A 84 2.40 2.63 10.13
N PRO A 85 2.45 1.94 11.28
CA PRO A 85 3.46 2.19 12.31
C PRO A 85 4.89 2.19 11.76
N GLY A 86 5.61 3.29 12.00
CA GLY A 86 6.95 3.53 11.46
C GLY A 86 6.98 4.21 10.10
N PHE A 87 5.85 4.69 9.61
CA PHE A 87 5.76 5.45 8.37
C PHE A 87 5.08 6.80 8.62
N ASN A 88 5.51 7.80 7.88
CA ASN A 88 4.97 9.16 7.79
C ASN A 88 4.52 9.73 9.15
N ASP A 89 3.22 9.98 9.36
CA ASP A 89 2.66 10.64 10.54
C ASP A 89 2.49 9.69 11.75
N SER A 90 2.69 8.38 11.60
CA SER A 90 2.61 7.42 12.69
C SER A 90 3.95 7.19 13.38
N ASP A 91 3.94 6.98 14.68
CA ASP A 91 5.15 6.70 15.45
C ASP A 91 5.78 5.35 15.07
N THR A 92 7.08 5.20 15.30
CA THR A 92 7.78 3.93 15.13
C THR A 92 7.28 2.92 16.17
N PRO A 93 6.88 1.70 15.77
CA PRO A 93 6.45 0.68 16.72
C PRO A 93 7.63 0.28 17.64
N PRO A 94 7.36 -0.30 18.81
CA PRO A 94 8.42 -0.87 19.63
C PRO A 94 9.16 -1.98 18.88
N GLN A 95 10.36 -2.29 19.32
CA GLN A 95 11.08 -3.44 18.78
C GLN A 95 10.36 -4.75 19.16
N ALA A 96 10.41 -5.74 18.28
CA ALA A 96 9.90 -7.06 18.56
C ALA A 96 10.69 -7.69 19.74
N GLN A 97 9.96 -8.27 20.67
CA GLN A 97 10.53 -8.99 21.79
C GLN A 97 11.01 -10.39 21.38
N ALA A 98 11.78 -11.05 22.24
CA ALA A 98 12.22 -12.42 22.01
C ALA A 98 11.00 -13.34 21.78
N GLY A 99 11.01 -14.07 20.66
CA GLY A 99 9.92 -14.95 20.25
C GLY A 99 8.80 -14.28 19.40
N GLN A 100 8.82 -12.96 19.24
CA GLN A 100 7.93 -12.27 18.33
C GLN A 100 8.52 -12.14 16.92
N ALA A 101 7.66 -12.18 15.90
CA ALA A 101 8.08 -11.82 14.54
C ALA A 101 8.34 -10.30 14.44
N PRO A 102 9.28 -9.86 13.58
CA PRO A 102 9.61 -8.42 13.45
C PRO A 102 8.41 -7.52 13.10
N LEU A 103 7.38 -8.06 12.49
CA LEU A 103 6.15 -7.34 12.12
C LEU A 103 5.12 -7.25 13.26
N ASP A 104 5.17 -8.14 14.26
CA ASP A 104 4.11 -8.27 15.26
C ASP A 104 3.80 -6.96 16.00
N PRO A 105 4.78 -6.15 16.47
CA PRO A 105 4.45 -4.90 17.16
C PRO A 105 3.73 -3.88 16.28
N ALA A 106 4.07 -3.82 14.99
CA ALA A 106 3.38 -2.94 14.05
C ALA A 106 1.96 -3.45 13.75
N LEU A 107 1.80 -4.75 13.65
CA LEU A 107 0.50 -5.40 13.42
C LEU A 107 -0.43 -5.22 14.63
N ASP A 108 0.09 -5.37 15.85
CA ASP A 108 -0.64 -5.14 17.09
C ASP A 108 -1.12 -3.69 17.19
N ALA A 109 -0.24 -2.74 16.83
CA ALA A 109 -0.59 -1.32 16.83
C ALA A 109 -1.68 -0.99 15.79
N LEU A 110 -1.62 -1.59 14.59
CA LEU A 110 -2.67 -1.42 13.57
C LEU A 110 -4.01 -1.99 14.03
N VAL A 111 -4.03 -3.23 14.51
CA VAL A 111 -5.26 -3.89 14.96
C VAL A 111 -5.85 -3.15 16.16
N GLY A 112 -5.02 -2.86 17.16
CA GLY A 112 -5.48 -2.19 18.38
C GLY A 112 -5.97 -0.75 18.13
N SER A 113 -5.27 0.01 17.28
CA SER A 113 -5.71 1.38 16.95
C SER A 113 -6.99 1.39 16.11
N LEU A 114 -7.15 0.46 15.15
CA LEU A 114 -8.40 0.35 14.41
C LEU A 114 -9.57 -0.05 15.31
N GLY A 115 -9.35 -0.95 16.29
CA GLY A 115 -10.36 -1.35 17.27
C GLY A 115 -10.89 -0.23 18.15
N SER A 116 -10.15 0.89 18.24
CA SER A 116 -10.63 2.12 18.92
C SER A 116 -11.50 3.02 18.01
N LEU A 117 -11.52 2.75 16.70
CA LEU A 117 -12.24 3.54 15.69
C LEU A 117 -13.44 2.78 15.10
N ILE A 118 -13.30 1.48 14.96
CA ILE A 118 -14.31 0.56 14.41
C ILE A 118 -14.39 -0.63 15.35
N ASP A 119 -15.62 -0.96 15.78
CA ASP A 119 -15.85 -2.12 16.64
C ASP A 119 -15.12 -3.37 16.11
N ALA A 120 -14.45 -4.09 16.99
CA ALA A 120 -13.66 -5.27 16.63
C ALA A 120 -14.49 -6.37 15.96
N GLU A 121 -15.78 -6.52 16.36
CA GLU A 121 -16.72 -7.49 15.79
C GLU A 121 -17.39 -7.00 14.49
N ALA A 122 -17.35 -5.68 14.21
CA ALA A 122 -17.91 -5.15 12.97
C ALA A 122 -17.12 -5.63 11.75
N PRO A 123 -17.79 -6.09 10.68
CA PRO A 123 -17.11 -6.51 9.46
C PRO A 123 -16.43 -5.31 8.78
N ILE A 124 -15.27 -5.57 8.21
CA ILE A 124 -14.58 -4.64 7.31
C ILE A 124 -14.22 -5.32 5.99
N ASP A 125 -14.01 -4.51 4.96
CA ASP A 125 -13.25 -4.91 3.77
C ASP A 125 -11.81 -4.40 3.89
N LEU A 126 -10.86 -5.11 3.30
CA LEU A 126 -9.43 -4.81 3.45
C LEU A 126 -8.70 -4.90 2.13
N ALA A 127 -7.89 -3.91 1.82
CA ALA A 127 -6.93 -4.00 0.73
C ALA A 127 -5.52 -3.61 1.18
N GLY A 128 -4.51 -4.20 0.53
CA GLY A 128 -3.12 -3.88 0.81
C GLY A 128 -2.26 -3.90 -0.44
N PHE A 129 -1.34 -2.95 -0.53
CA PHE A 129 -0.39 -2.83 -1.63
C PHE A 129 1.03 -3.23 -1.19
N SER A 130 1.70 -4.08 -1.97
CA SER A 130 3.11 -4.44 -1.76
C SER A 130 3.38 -4.97 -0.34
N PHE A 131 4.24 -4.31 0.45
CA PHE A 131 4.42 -4.60 1.86
C PHE A 131 3.10 -4.56 2.63
N GLY A 132 2.24 -3.56 2.33
CA GLY A 132 0.89 -3.49 2.91
C GLY A 132 0.00 -4.66 2.53
N GLY A 133 0.24 -5.35 1.41
CA GLY A 133 -0.43 -6.59 1.04
C GLY A 133 -0.09 -7.74 2.00
N LEU A 134 1.19 -7.94 2.30
CA LEU A 134 1.62 -8.90 3.32
C LEU A 134 1.08 -8.52 4.70
N VAL A 135 1.11 -7.23 5.06
CA VAL A 135 0.53 -6.76 6.33
C VAL A 135 -0.97 -7.02 6.36
N ALA A 136 -1.71 -6.71 5.29
CA ALA A 136 -3.15 -6.93 5.18
C ALA A 136 -3.53 -8.41 5.35
N SER A 137 -2.78 -9.33 4.73
CA SER A 137 -3.05 -10.77 4.88
C SER A 137 -2.90 -11.24 6.33
N LYS A 138 -1.89 -10.76 7.05
CA LYS A 138 -1.68 -11.07 8.48
C LYS A 138 -2.65 -10.32 9.39
N PHE A 139 -2.98 -9.08 9.05
CA PHE A 139 -3.97 -8.26 9.76
C PHE A 139 -5.35 -8.91 9.72
N ALA A 140 -5.77 -9.44 8.55
CA ALA A 140 -7.05 -10.14 8.41
C ALA A 140 -7.19 -11.33 9.37
N LEU A 141 -6.11 -12.09 9.56
CA LEU A 141 -6.09 -13.22 10.49
C LEU A 141 -6.09 -12.77 11.96
N ARG A 142 -5.36 -11.71 12.28
CA ARG A 142 -5.24 -11.23 13.68
C ARG A 142 -6.50 -10.51 14.16
N ARG A 143 -7.11 -9.67 13.32
CA ARG A 143 -8.32 -8.94 13.66
C ARG A 143 -9.56 -9.83 13.61
N GLY A 144 -9.64 -10.75 12.65
CA GLY A 144 -10.89 -11.41 12.30
C GLY A 144 -11.89 -10.45 11.62
N HIS A 145 -13.10 -10.93 11.35
CA HIS A 145 -14.21 -10.14 10.79
C HIS A 145 -13.84 -9.30 9.54
N VAL A 146 -12.91 -9.81 8.72
CA VAL A 146 -12.61 -9.28 7.38
C VAL A 146 -13.47 -10.04 6.38
N ARG A 147 -14.38 -9.32 5.72
CA ARG A 147 -15.34 -9.89 4.78
C ARG A 147 -14.67 -10.27 3.46
N ARG A 148 -13.88 -9.35 2.90
CA ARG A 148 -13.15 -9.52 1.63
C ARG A 148 -11.75 -8.91 1.72
N LEU A 149 -10.79 -9.54 1.05
CA LEU A 149 -9.39 -9.14 1.05
C LEU A 149 -8.89 -8.93 -0.37
N ALA A 150 -8.36 -7.74 -0.70
CA ALA A 150 -7.70 -7.46 -1.97
C ALA A 150 -6.20 -7.19 -1.75
N LEU A 151 -5.34 -7.88 -2.50
CA LEU A 151 -3.89 -7.75 -2.41
C LEU A 151 -3.33 -7.32 -3.77
N LEU A 152 -2.62 -6.19 -3.79
CA LEU A 152 -2.06 -5.59 -5.00
C LEU A 152 -0.54 -5.67 -4.94
N GLY A 153 0.09 -6.38 -5.89
CA GLY A 153 1.55 -6.55 -5.93
C GLY A 153 2.14 -7.00 -4.60
N SER A 154 1.44 -7.87 -3.86
CA SER A 154 1.75 -8.19 -2.46
C SER A 154 3.16 -8.72 -2.29
N ALA A 155 3.86 -8.25 -1.27
CA ALA A 155 5.12 -8.83 -0.81
C ALA A 155 4.90 -10.19 -0.11
N GLY A 156 6.00 -10.86 0.23
CA GLY A 156 5.96 -12.13 0.99
C GLY A 156 5.64 -13.37 0.17
N HIS A 157 5.57 -13.27 -1.16
CA HIS A 157 5.31 -14.39 -2.06
C HIS A 157 6.49 -15.38 -2.20
N GLY A 158 7.71 -14.97 -1.81
CA GLY A 158 8.90 -15.83 -1.79
C GLY A 158 9.50 -16.15 -3.17
N THR A 159 8.96 -15.61 -4.26
CA THR A 159 9.54 -15.79 -5.60
C THR A 159 10.67 -14.80 -5.85
N MET A 160 11.52 -15.13 -6.83
CA MET A 160 12.66 -14.28 -7.20
C MET A 160 12.17 -12.97 -7.85
N ARG A 161 12.78 -11.85 -7.46
CA ARG A 161 12.53 -10.55 -8.10
C ARG A 161 13.13 -10.53 -9.51
N ARG A 162 12.43 -9.91 -10.45
CA ARG A 162 12.86 -9.71 -11.85
C ARG A 162 13.62 -8.40 -12.05
N MET A 163 13.95 -7.71 -10.97
CA MET A 163 14.59 -6.40 -11.00
C MET A 163 15.98 -6.50 -11.65
N SER A 164 16.15 -5.86 -12.80
CA SER A 164 17.41 -5.79 -13.57
C SER A 164 18.22 -4.54 -13.25
N VAL A 165 17.62 -3.56 -12.56
CA VAL A 165 18.23 -2.27 -12.25
C VAL A 165 18.48 -2.17 -10.76
N GLN A 166 19.69 -1.78 -10.40
CA GLN A 166 20.07 -1.60 -8.99
C GLN A 166 19.46 -0.31 -8.43
N MET A 167 18.90 -0.38 -7.23
CA MET A 167 18.43 0.79 -6.49
C MET A 167 19.59 1.63 -5.99
N ILE A 168 19.41 2.95 -6.01
CA ILE A 168 20.39 3.91 -5.48
C ILE A 168 20.04 4.26 -4.03
N ASN A 169 21.06 4.31 -3.17
CA ASN A 169 20.86 4.78 -1.80
C ASN A 169 20.79 6.31 -1.76
N TRP A 170 19.60 6.86 -1.94
CA TRP A 170 19.34 8.28 -1.98
C TRP A 170 19.74 9.03 -0.69
N ARG A 171 19.88 8.33 0.45
CA ARG A 171 20.33 8.91 1.73
C ARG A 171 21.83 9.25 1.75
N GLU A 172 22.58 8.76 0.77
CA GLU A 172 24.01 9.06 0.58
C GLU A 172 24.26 10.19 -0.43
N ALA A 173 23.20 10.79 -0.97
CA ALA A 173 23.28 11.92 -1.87
C ALA A 173 23.95 13.12 -1.20
N ARG A 174 24.78 13.84 -1.96
CA ARG A 174 25.56 15.00 -1.47
C ARG A 174 24.74 16.28 -1.38
N ASP A 175 23.70 16.36 -2.18
CA ASP A 175 22.80 17.51 -2.23
C ASP A 175 21.38 17.10 -2.64
N ARG A 176 20.43 18.04 -2.60
CA ARG A 176 19.03 17.79 -2.89
C ARG A 176 18.79 17.40 -4.36
N LEU A 177 19.60 17.85 -5.29
CA LEU A 177 19.44 17.48 -6.71
C LEU A 177 19.81 16.02 -6.91
N GLU A 178 20.97 15.59 -6.43
CA GLU A 178 21.41 14.19 -6.48
C GLU A 178 20.43 13.26 -5.75
N GLU A 179 19.88 13.70 -4.61
CA GLU A 179 18.85 12.96 -3.87
C GLU A 179 17.57 12.76 -4.71
N ARG A 180 17.07 13.84 -5.36
CA ARG A 180 15.88 13.77 -6.22
C ARG A 180 16.12 12.88 -7.45
N GLU A 181 17.28 12.92 -8.05
CA GLU A 181 17.67 12.05 -9.16
C GLU A 181 17.71 10.58 -8.72
N ALA A 182 18.28 10.29 -7.56
CA ALA A 182 18.29 8.93 -7.00
C ALA A 182 16.90 8.42 -6.68
N LEU A 183 16.02 9.25 -6.10
CA LEU A 183 14.62 8.91 -5.84
C LEU A 183 13.84 8.69 -7.15
N LEU A 184 14.04 9.50 -8.16
CA LEU A 184 13.42 9.32 -9.47
C LEU A 184 13.89 8.03 -10.15
N HIS A 185 15.20 7.74 -10.06
CA HIS A 185 15.75 6.47 -10.53
C HIS A 185 15.05 5.29 -9.85
N ASN A 186 14.91 5.34 -8.53
CA ASN A 186 14.27 4.27 -7.76
C ASN A 186 12.78 4.11 -8.08
N LEU A 187 12.07 5.22 -8.27
CA LEU A 187 10.67 5.21 -8.71
C LEU A 187 10.51 4.47 -10.05
N ARG A 188 11.38 4.77 -11.02
CA ARG A 188 11.41 4.09 -12.33
C ARG A 188 11.81 2.62 -12.23
N ALA A 189 12.84 2.33 -11.43
CA ALA A 189 13.39 1.00 -11.34
C ALA A 189 12.46 -0.02 -10.66
N LEU A 190 11.60 0.46 -9.73
CA LEU A 190 10.79 -0.42 -8.89
C LEU A 190 9.30 -0.26 -9.08
N MET A 191 8.79 0.97 -9.24
CA MET A 191 7.38 1.25 -8.97
C MET A 191 6.53 1.31 -10.25
N LEU A 192 7.01 1.97 -11.30
CA LEU A 192 6.22 2.31 -12.49
C LEU A 192 6.90 1.78 -13.75
N HIS A 193 6.12 1.15 -14.62
CA HIS A 193 6.59 0.63 -15.92
C HIS A 193 6.44 1.67 -17.02
N ASP A 194 5.27 2.29 -17.14
CA ASP A 194 5.01 3.30 -18.17
C ASP A 194 5.70 4.62 -17.83
N ALA A 195 6.58 5.06 -18.72
CA ALA A 195 7.26 6.35 -18.59
C ALA A 195 6.29 7.54 -18.50
N ALA A 196 5.10 7.44 -19.07
CA ALA A 196 4.08 8.49 -18.98
C ALA A 196 3.42 8.58 -17.60
N ALA A 197 3.41 7.49 -16.83
CA ALA A 197 2.92 7.48 -15.46
C ALA A 197 3.90 8.09 -14.45
N ILE A 198 5.17 8.30 -14.86
CA ILE A 198 6.20 8.94 -14.03
C ILE A 198 6.03 10.46 -14.15
N ASP A 199 5.02 10.96 -13.47
CA ASP A 199 4.67 12.38 -13.43
C ASP A 199 5.15 13.06 -12.11
N ALA A 200 4.95 14.38 -12.01
CA ALA A 200 5.34 15.15 -10.83
C ALA A 200 4.59 14.67 -9.57
N LEU A 201 3.36 14.15 -9.70
CA LEU A 201 2.58 13.62 -8.59
C LEU A 201 3.17 12.30 -8.08
N ALA A 202 3.50 11.36 -8.98
CA ALA A 202 4.16 10.11 -8.59
C ALA A 202 5.48 10.38 -7.86
N PHE A 203 6.27 11.34 -8.39
CA PHE A 203 7.53 11.73 -7.76
C PHE A 203 7.31 12.38 -6.39
N ALA A 204 6.39 13.33 -6.26
CA ALA A 204 6.10 14.00 -4.98
C ALA A 204 5.64 13.01 -3.91
N ILE A 205 4.75 12.07 -4.24
CA ILE A 205 4.31 11.01 -3.34
C ILE A 205 5.49 10.13 -2.91
N HIS A 206 6.33 9.71 -3.86
CA HIS A 206 7.48 8.86 -3.58
C HIS A 206 8.51 9.56 -2.69
N ASP A 207 8.84 10.82 -3.01
CA ASP A 207 9.77 11.66 -2.25
C ASP A 207 9.30 11.84 -0.79
N LEU A 208 8.09 12.35 -0.58
CA LEU A 208 7.50 12.55 0.75
C LEU A 208 7.43 11.25 1.55
N SER A 209 7.00 10.15 0.93
CA SER A 209 6.85 8.87 1.60
C SER A 209 8.19 8.23 1.98
N CYS A 210 9.21 8.34 1.12
CA CYS A 210 10.56 7.84 1.42
C CYS A 210 11.18 8.57 2.62
N HIS A 211 11.01 9.90 2.70
CA HIS A 211 11.48 10.69 3.84
C HIS A 211 10.74 10.36 5.14
N GLY A 212 9.43 10.07 5.06
CA GLY A 212 8.61 9.66 6.20
C GLY A 212 8.87 8.23 6.69
N THR A 213 9.70 7.44 5.99
CA THR A 213 9.89 6.02 6.32
C THR A 213 10.98 5.80 7.35
N ARG A 214 10.60 5.16 8.46
CA ARG A 214 11.46 4.73 9.59
C ARG A 214 11.46 3.22 9.80
N PHE A 215 10.47 2.49 9.27
CA PHE A 215 10.35 1.03 9.38
C PHE A 215 11.12 0.32 8.25
N ARG A 216 11.93 -0.68 8.60
CA ARG A 216 12.71 -1.49 7.64
C ARG A 216 11.86 -2.62 7.04
N SER A 217 10.97 -2.29 6.11
CA SER A 217 10.03 -3.26 5.51
C SER A 217 10.68 -4.30 4.60
N LYS A 218 11.90 -4.04 4.06
CA LYS A 218 12.54 -4.91 3.05
C LYS A 218 12.77 -6.34 3.55
N GLU A 219 13.33 -6.50 4.74
CA GLU A 219 13.63 -7.82 5.31
C GLU A 219 12.34 -8.62 5.56
N VAL A 220 11.32 -7.97 6.11
CA VAL A 220 9.99 -8.58 6.33
C VAL A 220 9.34 -8.96 5.01
N SER A 221 9.41 -8.09 3.99
CA SER A 221 8.86 -8.35 2.65
C SER A 221 9.49 -9.57 1.97
N MET A 222 10.77 -9.83 2.23
CA MET A 222 11.53 -10.94 1.65
C MET A 222 11.42 -12.24 2.45
N ALA A 223 10.99 -12.20 3.70
CA ALA A 223 10.93 -13.36 4.57
C ALA A 223 9.82 -14.38 4.21
N GLY A 224 8.96 -14.06 3.23
CA GLY A 224 7.85 -14.94 2.83
C GLY A 224 6.63 -14.81 3.74
N GLY A 225 5.76 -15.83 3.69
CA GLY A 225 4.60 -15.96 4.57
C GLY A 225 3.26 -15.52 3.97
N LEU A 226 3.23 -15.00 2.73
CA LEU A 226 1.99 -14.67 2.04
C LEU A 226 1.13 -15.91 1.79
N GLN A 227 1.72 -16.98 1.25
CA GLN A 227 0.98 -18.23 0.97
C GLN A 227 0.30 -18.76 2.22
N ALA A 228 1.04 -18.88 3.34
CA ALA A 228 0.48 -19.39 4.59
C ALA A 228 -0.66 -18.50 5.13
N ALA A 229 -0.54 -17.17 4.99
CA ALA A 229 -1.60 -16.25 5.40
C ALA A 229 -2.84 -16.37 4.50
N LEU A 230 -2.66 -16.53 3.19
CA LEU A 230 -3.75 -16.76 2.25
C LEU A 230 -4.46 -18.09 2.50
N ASP A 231 -3.72 -19.15 2.84
CA ASP A 231 -4.30 -20.49 3.10
C ASP A 231 -5.11 -20.51 4.42
N ALA A 232 -4.75 -19.66 5.37
CA ALA A 232 -5.47 -19.48 6.62
C ALA A 232 -6.70 -18.54 6.51
N PHE A 233 -6.78 -17.71 5.44
CA PHE A 233 -7.90 -16.81 5.23
C PHE A 233 -8.97 -17.46 4.34
N ALA A 234 -10.15 -17.70 4.91
CA ALA A 234 -11.24 -18.41 4.23
C ALA A 234 -12.13 -17.49 3.35
N GLY A 235 -12.04 -16.17 3.51
CA GLY A 235 -12.90 -15.22 2.80
C GLY A 235 -12.51 -15.03 1.33
N PRO A 236 -13.40 -14.41 0.54
CA PRO A 236 -13.11 -14.02 -0.83
C PRO A 236 -11.86 -13.16 -0.91
N THR A 237 -10.96 -13.49 -1.85
CA THR A 237 -9.68 -12.80 -2.02
C THR A 237 -9.47 -12.42 -3.48
N LEU A 238 -9.12 -11.14 -3.72
CA LEU A 238 -8.70 -10.63 -5.02
C LEU A 238 -7.19 -10.40 -5.02
N LEU A 239 -6.51 -10.99 -6.00
CA LEU A 239 -5.06 -10.91 -6.18
C LEU A 239 -4.77 -10.15 -7.48
N LEU A 240 -4.22 -8.92 -7.37
CA LEU A 240 -3.91 -8.05 -8.49
C LEU A 240 -2.39 -7.86 -8.63
N TRP A 241 -1.86 -8.04 -9.83
CA TRP A 241 -0.46 -7.73 -10.16
C TRP A 241 -0.39 -6.96 -11.47
N GLY A 242 0.57 -6.05 -11.61
CA GLY A 242 0.94 -5.47 -12.89
C GLY A 242 1.72 -6.49 -13.73
N GLU A 243 1.51 -6.52 -15.04
CA GLU A 243 2.23 -7.43 -15.96
C GLU A 243 3.75 -7.27 -15.88
N HIS A 244 4.20 -6.03 -15.73
CA HIS A 244 5.61 -5.64 -15.67
C HIS A 244 6.12 -5.40 -14.24
N ASP A 245 5.43 -5.94 -13.22
CA ASP A 245 5.90 -5.87 -11.84
C ASP A 245 7.26 -6.56 -11.70
N VAL A 246 8.28 -5.77 -11.37
CA VAL A 246 9.66 -6.25 -11.23
C VAL A 246 9.91 -7.04 -9.95
N THR A 247 8.93 -7.08 -9.03
CA THR A 247 9.06 -7.81 -7.77
C THR A 247 8.69 -9.29 -7.91
N ALA A 248 8.01 -9.69 -9.01
CA ALA A 248 7.59 -11.06 -9.26
C ALA A 248 7.47 -11.35 -10.77
N ASP A 249 7.37 -12.61 -11.13
CA ASP A 249 6.79 -13.04 -12.41
C ASP A 249 5.28 -13.14 -12.23
N SER A 250 4.55 -12.09 -12.63
CA SER A 250 3.16 -11.85 -12.24
C SER A 250 2.21 -12.96 -12.71
N ARG A 251 2.27 -13.38 -13.98
CA ARG A 251 1.33 -14.37 -14.54
C ARG A 251 1.48 -15.76 -13.89
N PRO A 252 2.67 -16.37 -13.79
CA PRO A 252 2.83 -17.63 -13.07
C PRO A 252 2.51 -17.53 -11.57
N LEU A 253 2.91 -16.43 -10.92
CA LEU A 253 2.65 -16.23 -9.50
C LEU A 253 1.15 -16.18 -9.22
N VAL A 254 0.40 -15.35 -9.94
CA VAL A 254 -1.06 -15.22 -9.77
C VAL A 254 -1.73 -16.56 -10.03
N ALA A 255 -1.36 -17.27 -11.12
CA ALA A 255 -1.89 -18.59 -11.41
C ALA A 255 -1.64 -19.60 -10.28
N GLN A 256 -0.44 -19.58 -9.69
CA GLN A 256 -0.10 -20.43 -8.54
C GLN A 256 -0.94 -20.08 -7.31
N LEU A 257 -1.09 -18.79 -6.98
CA LEU A 257 -1.80 -18.35 -5.76
C LEU A 257 -3.29 -18.62 -5.79
N VAL A 258 -3.92 -18.71 -6.98
CA VAL A 258 -5.36 -19.03 -7.11
C VAL A 258 -5.62 -20.52 -7.34
N ALA A 259 -4.59 -21.32 -7.67
CA ALA A 259 -4.76 -22.72 -8.02
C ALA A 259 -5.43 -23.51 -6.89
N GLY A 260 -6.54 -24.19 -7.21
CA GLY A 260 -7.31 -24.99 -6.24
C GLY A 260 -8.07 -24.20 -5.18
N CYS A 261 -8.14 -22.87 -5.28
CA CYS A 261 -8.77 -22.00 -4.30
C CYS A 261 -9.92 -21.19 -4.95
N PRO A 262 -11.14 -21.73 -5.01
CA PRO A 262 -12.28 -21.10 -5.70
C PRO A 262 -12.69 -19.75 -5.11
N GLN A 263 -12.29 -19.44 -3.86
CA GLN A 263 -12.53 -18.16 -3.21
C GLN A 263 -11.51 -17.07 -3.63
N ARG A 264 -10.48 -17.41 -4.43
CA ARG A 264 -9.45 -16.47 -4.88
C ARG A 264 -9.64 -16.13 -6.35
N GLU A 265 -9.79 -14.85 -6.65
CA GLU A 265 -9.76 -14.29 -8.00
C GLU A 265 -8.38 -13.69 -8.25
N GLY A 266 -7.75 -14.02 -9.39
CA GLY A 266 -6.45 -13.49 -9.80
C GLY A 266 -6.55 -12.68 -11.07
N VAL A 267 -5.99 -11.46 -11.09
CA VAL A 267 -5.97 -10.59 -12.27
C VAL A 267 -4.55 -10.03 -12.45
N VAL A 268 -4.06 -10.09 -13.69
CA VAL A 268 -2.83 -9.40 -14.10
C VAL A 268 -3.24 -8.23 -15.00
N ILE A 269 -2.86 -7.02 -14.60
CA ILE A 269 -3.16 -5.78 -15.33
C ILE A 269 -2.08 -5.56 -16.38
N ASP A 270 -2.47 -5.56 -17.64
CA ASP A 270 -1.58 -5.38 -18.77
C ASP A 270 -0.93 -3.98 -18.76
N GLY A 271 0.33 -3.90 -19.15
CA GLY A 271 1.09 -2.66 -19.24
C GLY A 271 1.40 -1.95 -17.92
N ALA A 272 1.07 -2.53 -16.77
CA ALA A 272 1.33 -1.93 -15.47
C ALA A 272 2.57 -2.50 -14.78
N GLY A 273 3.29 -1.66 -14.04
CA GLY A 273 4.38 -2.03 -13.14
C GLY A 273 3.90 -2.43 -11.74
N HIS A 274 4.79 -2.24 -10.76
CA HIS A 274 4.53 -2.62 -9.37
C HIS A 274 3.43 -1.79 -8.71
N TRP A 275 3.41 -0.46 -8.91
CA TRP A 275 2.41 0.44 -8.32
C TRP A 275 1.15 0.50 -9.18
N VAL A 276 0.53 -0.67 -9.35
CA VAL A 276 -0.56 -0.92 -10.29
C VAL A 276 -1.77 0.01 -10.08
N GLN A 277 -2.15 0.29 -8.84
CA GLN A 277 -3.29 1.16 -8.49
C GLN A 277 -3.02 2.65 -8.75
N TYR A 278 -1.77 3.04 -8.96
CA TYR A 278 -1.41 4.37 -9.43
C TYR A 278 -1.40 4.43 -10.96
N GLU A 279 -0.73 3.47 -11.57
CA GLU A 279 -0.44 3.41 -13.00
C GLU A 279 -1.71 3.16 -13.82
N GLN A 280 -2.54 2.20 -13.39
CA GLN A 280 -3.80 1.82 -14.02
C GLN A 280 -5.00 2.07 -13.08
N ALA A 281 -5.06 3.29 -12.53
CA ALA A 281 -6.02 3.63 -11.47
C ALA A 281 -7.48 3.41 -11.89
N VAL A 282 -7.86 3.69 -13.13
CA VAL A 282 -9.24 3.54 -13.62
C VAL A 282 -9.66 2.07 -13.59
N GLU A 283 -8.83 1.18 -14.15
CA GLU A 283 -9.11 -0.25 -14.19
C GLU A 283 -9.10 -0.86 -12.79
N VAL A 284 -8.10 -0.54 -11.98
CA VAL A 284 -7.99 -1.03 -10.60
C VAL A 284 -9.16 -0.56 -9.75
N ASN A 285 -9.61 0.71 -9.88
CA ASN A 285 -10.79 1.21 -9.18
C ASN A 285 -12.05 0.43 -9.58
N ALA A 286 -12.25 0.15 -10.86
CA ALA A 286 -13.39 -0.64 -11.33
C ALA A 286 -13.37 -2.07 -10.75
N LEU A 287 -12.20 -2.72 -10.72
CA LEU A 287 -12.03 -4.05 -10.13
C LEU A 287 -12.32 -4.06 -8.63
N LEU A 288 -11.76 -3.09 -7.88
CA LEU A 288 -11.98 -3.00 -6.44
C LEU A 288 -13.44 -2.68 -6.10
N LEU A 289 -14.08 -1.75 -6.83
CA LEU A 289 -15.50 -1.42 -6.64
C LEU A 289 -16.40 -2.63 -6.89
N ARG A 290 -16.15 -3.40 -7.96
CA ARG A 290 -16.85 -4.65 -8.25
C ARG A 290 -16.63 -5.69 -7.15
N PHE A 291 -15.39 -5.88 -6.73
CA PHE A 291 -15.03 -6.90 -5.74
C PHE A 291 -15.60 -6.60 -4.35
N PHE A 292 -15.64 -5.36 -3.94
CA PHE A 292 -16.15 -4.93 -2.63
C PHE A 292 -17.64 -4.55 -2.61
N ALA A 293 -18.34 -4.77 -3.69
CA ALA A 293 -19.79 -4.51 -3.77
C ALA A 293 -20.64 -5.33 -2.77
#